data_1df447f2ac361de034a33d87c37da9d6
#
_entry.id   1df447f2ac361de034a33d87c37da9d6
#
_cell.length_a   1.000
_cell.length_b   1.000
_cell.length_c   1.000
_cell.angle_alpha   90.00
_cell.angle_beta   90.00
_cell.angle_gamma   90.00
#
_symmetry.space_group_name_H-M   'P 1'
#
loop_
_entity.id
_entity.type
_entity.pdbx_description
1 polymer ?
#
loop_
_entity_poly.entity_id
_entity_poly.type
_entity_poly.pdbx_seq_one_letter_code
_entity_poly.pdbx_strand_id
1 'polypeptide(L)'
;MIFNNLKNSFMSAAAFLALAGTAVPLLAAPVKNIVLVHGAFVDGSGWKPVYDMLVKDGYSVTVVQEPLTSLEEDVAATKRILDRQPGPCILVGHSYGGAVITEAGTDSH
;
A
#
# COMPACT_ATOMS: atom_id res chain seq x y z
N MET A 1 3.73 -4.66 2.60
CA MET A 1 4.71 -3.92 1.78
C MET A 1 4.28 -2.47 1.72
N ILE A 2 5.18 -1.55 1.97
CA ILE A 2 4.91 -0.11 2.01
C ILE A 2 5.54 0.51 0.76
N PHE A 3 4.72 1.14 -0.08
CA PHE A 3 5.19 1.97 -1.18
C PHE A 3 5.34 3.39 -0.69
N ASN A 4 6.56 3.86 -0.65
CA ASN A 4 6.85 5.16 -0.09
C ASN A 4 7.64 6.00 -1.10
N ASN A 5 7.10 7.13 -1.45
CA ASN A 5 7.81 8.12 -2.24
C ASN A 5 8.68 8.97 -1.30
N LEU A 6 9.68 8.34 -0.71
CA LEU A 6 10.53 8.96 0.31
C LEU A 6 11.50 10.01 -0.23
N LYS A 7 11.72 10.05 -1.56
CA LYS A 7 12.79 10.86 -2.13
C LYS A 7 12.65 12.35 -1.87
N ASN A 8 11.42 12.86 -1.89
CA ASN A 8 11.19 14.30 -1.70
C ASN A 8 11.19 14.74 -0.23
N SER A 9 10.87 13.82 0.68
CA SER A 9 10.79 14.14 2.11
C SER A 9 12.17 14.28 2.76
N PHE A 10 13.16 13.50 2.30
CA PHE A 10 14.51 13.56 2.86
C PHE A 10 15.26 14.85 2.52
N MET A 11 15.11 15.37 1.31
CA MET A 11 15.78 16.62 0.91
C MET A 11 15.23 17.82 1.67
N SER A 12 13.92 17.86 1.93
CA SER A 12 13.29 18.92 2.73
C SER A 12 13.74 18.88 4.19
N ALA A 13 13.89 17.68 4.77
CA ALA A 13 14.36 17.51 6.14
C ALA A 13 15.80 18.00 6.33
N ALA A 14 16.70 17.67 5.39
CA ALA A 14 18.08 18.09 5.45
C ALA A 14 18.23 19.63 5.37
N ALA A 15 17.46 20.27 4.47
CA ALA A 15 17.48 21.71 4.32
C ALA A 15 16.96 22.44 5.59
N PHE A 16 15.91 21.90 6.21
CA PHE A 16 15.36 22.46 7.43
C PHE A 16 16.34 22.38 8.61
N LEU A 17 16.99 21.23 8.79
CA LEU A 17 17.97 21.02 9.85
C LEU A 17 19.18 21.96 9.71
N ALA A 18 19.64 22.23 8.48
CA ALA A 18 20.74 23.14 8.22
C ALA A 18 20.37 24.60 8.57
N LEU A 19 19.12 25.02 8.38
CA LEU A 19 18.66 26.37 8.67
C LEU A 19 18.30 26.60 10.14
N ALA A 20 17.73 25.58 10.80
CA ALA A 20 17.22 25.73 12.16
C ALA A 20 18.29 25.58 13.26
N GLY A 21 19.41 24.92 12.98
CA GLY A 21 20.44 24.63 14.00
C GLY A 21 19.96 23.73 15.13
N THR A 22 18.72 23.22 15.07
CA THR A 22 18.09 22.33 16.03
C THR A 22 17.56 21.09 15.31
N ALA A 23 17.86 19.92 15.88
CA ALA A 23 17.33 18.67 15.35
C ALA A 23 15.87 18.53 15.76
N VAL A 24 14.93 18.93 14.88
CA VAL A 24 13.51 18.58 15.01
C VAL A 24 13.28 17.36 14.12
N PRO A 25 12.93 16.19 14.68
CA PRO A 25 12.65 15.03 13.87
C PRO A 25 11.40 15.30 13.01
N LEU A 26 11.59 15.30 11.69
CA LEU A 26 10.48 15.28 10.75
C LEU A 26 10.02 13.83 10.64
N LEU A 27 8.93 13.53 11.31
CA LEU A 27 8.25 12.25 11.15
C LEU A 27 7.48 12.28 9.82
N ALA A 28 7.71 11.28 8.98
CA ALA A 28 6.85 11.07 7.83
C ALA A 28 5.40 10.91 8.30
N ALA A 29 4.44 11.47 7.55
CA ALA A 29 3.03 11.27 7.84
C ALA A 29 2.71 9.76 7.84
N PRO A 30 1.87 9.27 8.75
CA PRO A 30 1.45 7.87 8.76
C PRO A 30 0.81 7.49 7.44
N VAL A 31 1.10 6.29 6.95
CA VAL A 31 0.44 5.75 5.77
C VAL A 31 -1.00 5.42 6.12
N LYS A 32 -1.96 5.95 5.36
CA LYS A 32 -3.40 5.80 5.61
C LYS A 32 -4.13 4.94 4.59
N ASN A 33 -3.46 4.60 3.48
CA ASN A 33 -4.04 3.80 2.42
C ASN A 33 -3.60 2.34 2.56
N ILE A 34 -4.55 1.43 2.55
CA ILE A 34 -4.30 -0.02 2.64
C ILE A 34 -4.96 -0.71 1.47
N VAL A 35 -4.21 -1.57 0.80
CA VAL A 35 -4.71 -2.40 -0.32
C VAL A 35 -4.63 -3.86 0.11
N LEU A 36 -5.76 -4.55 0.11
CA LEU A 36 -5.89 -5.94 0.53
C LEU A 36 -6.05 -6.86 -0.69
N VAL A 37 -5.23 -7.90 -0.77
CA VAL A 37 -5.17 -8.83 -1.89
C VAL A 37 -5.48 -10.25 -1.38
N HIS A 38 -6.57 -10.83 -1.88
CA HIS A 38 -7.05 -12.14 -1.45
C HIS A 38 -6.24 -13.30 -2.05
N GLY A 39 -6.42 -14.49 -1.50
CA GLY A 39 -5.79 -15.71 -1.98
C GLY A 39 -6.56 -16.38 -3.11
N ALA A 40 -6.05 -17.52 -3.56
CA ALA A 40 -6.73 -18.40 -4.50
C ALA A 40 -7.98 -19.02 -3.87
N PHE A 41 -8.95 -19.38 -4.70
CA PHE A 41 -10.21 -20.04 -4.31
C PHE A 41 -11.13 -19.24 -3.41
N VAL A 42 -10.86 -17.95 -3.24
CA VAL A 42 -11.65 -16.98 -2.49
C VAL A 42 -11.82 -15.72 -3.30
N ASP A 43 -12.53 -14.76 -2.77
CA ASP A 43 -12.66 -13.42 -3.37
C ASP A 43 -12.44 -12.34 -2.31
N GLY A 44 -12.62 -11.09 -2.70
CA GLY A 44 -12.40 -9.95 -1.80
C GLY A 44 -13.32 -9.91 -0.59
N SER A 45 -14.46 -10.60 -0.63
CA SER A 45 -15.41 -10.61 0.48
C SER A 45 -14.85 -11.24 1.76
N GLY A 46 -13.86 -12.13 1.63
CA GLY A 46 -13.16 -12.72 2.76
C GLY A 46 -12.42 -11.70 3.64
N TRP A 47 -12.09 -10.56 3.06
CA TRP A 47 -11.44 -9.46 3.80
C TRP A 47 -12.42 -8.60 4.61
N LYS A 48 -13.72 -8.80 4.49
CA LYS A 48 -14.71 -7.88 5.08
C LYS A 48 -14.50 -7.62 6.58
N PRO A 49 -14.25 -8.60 7.45
CA PRO A 49 -14.02 -8.31 8.86
C PRO A 49 -12.80 -7.41 9.09
N VAL A 50 -11.71 -7.67 8.39
CA VAL A 50 -10.49 -6.86 8.47
C VAL A 50 -10.73 -5.47 7.89
N TYR A 51 -11.40 -5.40 6.75
CA TYR A 51 -11.79 -4.15 6.12
C TYR A 51 -12.58 -3.26 7.09
N ASP A 52 -13.61 -3.81 7.72
CA ASP A 52 -14.47 -3.06 8.64
C ASP A 52 -13.68 -2.51 9.84
N MET A 53 -12.77 -3.32 10.39
CA MET A 53 -11.91 -2.91 11.51
C MET A 53 -10.95 -1.78 11.11
N LEU A 54 -10.32 -1.90 9.95
CA LEU A 54 -9.36 -0.89 9.47
C LEU A 54 -10.05 0.42 9.13
N VAL A 55 -11.21 0.38 8.50
CA VAL A 55 -12.01 1.58 8.20
C VAL A 55 -12.44 2.26 9.50
N LYS A 56 -12.86 1.50 10.50
CA LYS A 56 -13.21 2.03 11.82
C LYS A 56 -12.01 2.73 12.49
N ASP A 57 -10.81 2.21 12.27
CA ASP A 57 -9.57 2.79 12.80
C ASP A 57 -9.05 3.98 11.98
N GLY A 58 -9.78 4.41 10.95
CA GLY A 58 -9.48 5.61 10.18
C GLY A 58 -8.63 5.40 8.93
N TYR A 59 -8.45 4.16 8.48
CA TYR A 59 -7.73 3.86 7.24
C TYR A 59 -8.65 3.93 6.03
N SER A 60 -8.07 4.31 4.89
CA SER A 60 -8.71 4.17 3.58
C SER A 60 -8.31 2.82 3.00
N VAL A 61 -9.28 1.93 2.87
CA VAL A 61 -9.03 0.52 2.51
C VAL A 61 -9.64 0.20 1.17
N THR A 62 -8.86 -0.42 0.31
CA THR A 62 -9.32 -0.94 -0.99
C THR A 62 -9.04 -2.43 -1.04
N VAL A 63 -10.00 -3.20 -1.49
CA VAL A 63 -9.86 -4.64 -1.70
C VAL A 63 -9.75 -4.92 -3.19
N VAL A 64 -8.71 -5.63 -3.58
CA VAL A 64 -8.54 -6.07 -4.98
C VAL A 64 -9.43 -7.27 -5.22
N GLN A 65 -10.17 -7.26 -6.33
CA GLN A 65 -10.83 -8.44 -6.87
C GLN A 65 -9.97 -9.01 -7.98
N GLU A 66 -9.32 -10.12 -7.67
CA GLU A 66 -8.46 -10.82 -8.62
C GLU A 66 -9.30 -11.71 -9.53
N PRO A 67 -9.05 -11.73 -10.86
CA PRO A 67 -9.76 -12.62 -11.76
C PRO A 67 -9.45 -14.10 -11.54
N LEU A 68 -8.29 -14.44 -10.95
CA LEU A 68 -7.82 -15.81 -10.70
C LEU A 68 -7.73 -16.66 -11.97
N THR A 69 -7.37 -16.03 -13.08
CA THR A 69 -7.16 -16.67 -14.38
C THR A 69 -5.68 -16.92 -14.67
N SER A 70 -4.81 -16.05 -14.16
CA SER A 70 -3.36 -16.20 -14.19
C SER A 70 -2.71 -15.28 -13.15
N LEU A 71 -1.49 -15.57 -12.76
CA LEU A 71 -0.72 -14.68 -11.89
C LEU A 71 -0.52 -13.30 -12.55
N GLU A 72 -0.24 -13.29 -13.84
CA GLU A 72 -0.06 -12.05 -14.60
C GLU A 72 -1.30 -11.14 -14.55
N GLU A 73 -2.48 -11.72 -14.73
CA GLU A 73 -3.73 -10.94 -14.68
C GLU A 73 -4.07 -10.47 -13.26
N ASP A 74 -3.79 -11.27 -12.25
CA ASP A 74 -3.98 -10.90 -10.84
C ASP A 74 -3.02 -9.77 -10.44
N VAL A 75 -1.78 -9.83 -10.88
CA VAL A 75 -0.80 -8.74 -10.71
C VAL A 75 -1.28 -7.48 -11.42
N ALA A 76 -1.75 -7.58 -12.65
CA ALA A 76 -2.27 -6.44 -13.42
C ALA A 76 -3.48 -5.79 -12.72
N ALA A 77 -4.40 -6.59 -12.19
CA ALA A 77 -5.53 -6.09 -11.41
C ALA A 77 -5.08 -5.32 -10.16
N THR A 78 -4.09 -5.85 -9.47
CA THR A 78 -3.51 -5.23 -8.28
C THR A 78 -2.82 -3.90 -8.63
N LYS A 79 -2.02 -3.87 -9.69
CA LYS A 79 -1.35 -2.65 -10.15
C LYS A 79 -2.34 -1.55 -10.51
N ARG A 80 -3.46 -1.87 -11.15
CA ARG A 80 -4.52 -0.88 -11.46
C ARG A 80 -5.07 -0.23 -10.20
N ILE A 81 -5.19 -0.97 -9.12
CA ILE A 81 -5.64 -0.43 -7.83
C ILE A 81 -4.54 0.43 -7.20
N LEU A 82 -3.29 -0.02 -7.24
CA LEU A 82 -2.15 0.74 -6.71
C LEU A 82 -2.01 2.10 -7.42
N ASP A 83 -2.16 2.12 -8.73
CA ASP A 83 -2.05 3.35 -9.54
C ASP A 83 -3.12 4.40 -9.17
N ARG A 84 -4.23 3.99 -8.57
CA ARG A 84 -5.31 4.88 -8.15
C ARG A 84 -5.19 5.37 -6.71
N GLN A 85 -4.21 4.87 -5.97
CA GLN A 85 -4.04 5.32 -4.59
C GLN A 85 -3.57 6.77 -4.54
N PRO A 86 -4.14 7.60 -3.66
CA PRO A 86 -3.81 9.04 -3.61
C PRO A 86 -2.44 9.32 -3.00
N GLY A 87 -1.74 8.30 -2.52
CA GLY A 87 -0.43 8.43 -1.89
C GLY A 87 0.14 7.08 -1.50
N PRO A 88 1.15 7.05 -0.64
CA PRO A 88 1.74 5.80 -0.19
C PRO A 88 0.70 4.86 0.40
N CYS A 89 0.83 3.56 0.14
CA CYS A 89 -0.09 2.56 0.66
C CYS A 89 0.65 1.36 1.26
N ILE A 90 -0.02 0.68 2.17
CA ILE A 90 0.38 -0.62 2.68
C ILE A 90 -0.31 -1.68 1.84
N LEU A 91 0.46 -2.56 1.24
CA LEU A 91 -0.03 -3.64 0.41
C LEU A 91 0.01 -4.95 1.22
N VAL A 92 -1.15 -5.57 1.40
CA VAL A 92 -1.32 -6.76 2.22
C VAL A 92 -1.86 -7.90 1.36
N GLY A 93 -1.19 -9.04 1.38
CA GLY A 93 -1.61 -10.23 0.66
C GLY A 93 -1.76 -11.42 1.60
N HIS A 94 -2.80 -12.23 1.37
CA HIS A 94 -3.04 -13.48 2.08
C HIS A 94 -2.79 -14.65 1.15
N SER A 95 -2.00 -15.64 1.62
CA SER A 95 -1.72 -16.88 0.89
C SER A 95 -1.17 -16.60 -0.53
N TYR A 96 -1.80 -17.09 -1.58
CA TYR A 96 -1.47 -16.77 -2.97
C TYR A 96 -1.38 -15.25 -3.23
N GLY A 97 -2.20 -14.45 -2.55
CA GLY A 97 -2.11 -12.99 -2.60
C GLY A 97 -0.72 -12.46 -2.21
N GLY A 98 0.03 -13.19 -1.42
CA GLY A 98 1.43 -12.89 -1.11
C GLY A 98 2.34 -12.94 -2.33
N ALA A 99 2.14 -13.92 -3.22
CA ALA A 99 2.86 -13.99 -4.49
C ALA A 99 2.48 -12.80 -5.41
N VAL A 100 1.19 -12.48 -5.46
CA VAL A 100 0.69 -11.36 -6.26
C VAL A 100 1.30 -10.03 -5.81
N ILE A 101 1.30 -9.74 -4.52
CA ILE A 101 1.87 -8.48 -4.01
C ILE A 101 3.38 -8.41 -4.16
N THR A 102 4.07 -9.53 -4.13
CA THR A 102 5.52 -9.58 -4.36
C THR A 102 5.86 -9.09 -5.76
N GLU A 103 5.10 -9.50 -6.75
CA GLU A 103 5.26 -9.03 -8.13
C GLU A 103 4.73 -7.60 -8.34
N ALA A 104 3.52 -7.33 -7.87
CA ALA A 104 2.90 -6.01 -8.04
C ALA A 104 3.66 -4.92 -7.29
N GLY A 105 4.29 -5.27 -6.19
CA GLY A 105 5.00 -4.33 -5.33
C GLY A 105 6.40 -3.94 -5.76
N THR A 106 6.90 -4.48 -6.86
CA THR A 106 8.23 -4.13 -7.39
C THR A 106 8.25 -2.83 -8.19
N ASP A 107 7.09 -2.37 -8.64
CA ASP A 107 6.97 -1.11 -9.37
C ASP A 107 7.03 0.07 -8.39
N SER A 108 8.00 0.93 -8.61
CA SER A 108 8.14 2.17 -7.85
C SER A 108 7.19 3.23 -8.42
N HIS A 109 6.02 3.34 -7.86
CA HIS A 109 5.10 4.45 -8.12
C HIS A 109 4.96 5.33 -6.88
#